data_5171182cb212e213cedb624a79b23f93
#
_entry.id   5171182cb212e213cedb624a79b23f93
#
_cell.length_a   1.000
_cell.length_b   1.000
_cell.length_c   1.000
_cell.angle_alpha   90.00
_cell.angle_beta   90.00
_cell.angle_gamma   90.00
#
_symmetry.space_group_name_H-M   'P 1'
#
loop_
_entity.id
_entity.type
_entity.pdbx_description
1 polymer ?
#
loop_
_entity_poly.entity_id
_entity_poly.type
_entity_poly.pdbx_seq_one_letter_code
_entity_poly.pdbx_strand_id
1 'polypeptide(L)'
;MLISLLATQFNNYIIKYFTMTIDQLHIYDKFLKDTNERRLQKILTRYELFKKVMNIPGDICECGVFRGSGIFTWVKLIKLFKPNNDFKVVGFDFFRTKKDKLKFKYKSDKKVQAAHNEGTISQKELLDKCKEWNFNNIKLYAGDVRKTTKQYVKDDFGSRIALLYLDVDNYDGTLAILKNLYNKMSKGGIIVFDEYAFKGHGESEAVDEFFKDKKIKLQSFSWANSPTAYIEIN
;
A
#
# COMPACT_ATOMS: atom_id res chain seq x y z
N MET A 1 36.89 5.89 -35.79
CA MET A 1 35.73 6.80 -35.63
C MET A 1 34.48 6.08 -35.08
N LEU A 2 34.06 4.94 -35.67
CA LEU A 2 32.87 4.19 -35.15
C LEU A 2 33.08 3.62 -33.73
N ILE A 3 34.26 3.08 -33.43
CA ILE A 3 34.57 2.47 -32.11
C ILE A 3 34.62 3.54 -31.01
N SER A 4 35.06 4.75 -31.29
CA SER A 4 35.07 5.85 -30.32
C SER A 4 33.65 6.36 -30.03
N LEU A 5 32.75 6.37 -31.01
CA LEU A 5 31.35 6.74 -30.83
C LEU A 5 30.62 5.70 -29.98
N LEU A 6 30.83 4.41 -30.23
CA LEU A 6 30.23 3.33 -29.47
C LEU A 6 30.75 3.31 -28.01
N ALA A 7 32.00 3.54 -27.78
CA ALA A 7 32.59 3.65 -26.45
C ALA A 7 32.01 4.86 -25.66
N THR A 8 31.81 5.99 -26.34
CA THR A 8 31.19 7.19 -25.72
C THR A 8 29.74 6.98 -25.44
N GLN A 9 28.97 6.33 -26.32
CA GLN A 9 27.58 5.97 -26.06
C GLN A 9 27.44 4.94 -24.93
N PHE A 10 28.33 3.95 -24.88
CA PHE A 10 28.35 2.94 -23.82
C PHE A 10 28.73 3.55 -22.47
N ASN A 11 29.72 4.43 -22.40
CA ASN A 11 30.07 5.18 -21.21
C ASN A 11 28.91 6.11 -20.74
N ASN A 12 28.27 6.83 -21.65
CA ASN A 12 27.13 7.68 -21.33
C ASN A 12 25.93 6.86 -20.85
N TYR A 13 25.74 5.63 -21.37
CA TYR A 13 24.70 4.71 -20.91
C TYR A 13 25.00 4.18 -19.51
N ILE A 14 26.25 3.77 -19.25
CA ILE A 14 26.71 3.34 -17.91
C ILE A 14 26.63 4.48 -16.90
N ILE A 15 27.06 5.68 -17.24
CA ILE A 15 27.00 6.86 -16.38
C ILE A 15 25.54 7.20 -16.04
N LYS A 16 24.63 7.11 -16.99
CA LYS A 16 23.21 7.40 -16.78
C LYS A 16 22.50 6.35 -15.90
N TYR A 17 23.00 5.12 -15.86
CA TYR A 17 22.43 4.05 -15.00
C TYR A 17 23.08 3.98 -13.62
N PHE A 18 24.32 4.45 -13.46
CA PHE A 18 25.07 4.31 -12.21
C PHE A 18 25.24 5.60 -11.42
N THR A 19 24.94 6.77 -11.98
CA THR A 19 25.03 8.03 -11.23
C THR A 19 23.66 8.48 -10.75
N MET A 20 23.43 8.37 -9.45
CA MET A 20 22.43 9.20 -8.79
C MET A 20 22.81 10.67 -9.05
N THR A 21 21.83 11.49 -9.44
CA THR A 21 22.06 12.93 -9.53
C THR A 21 22.37 13.49 -8.13
N ILE A 22 23.07 14.63 -8.06
CA ILE A 22 23.33 15.30 -6.77
C ILE A 22 22.04 15.50 -5.99
N ASP A 23 20.94 15.85 -6.66
CA ASP A 23 19.61 16.00 -6.03
C ASP A 23 19.08 14.69 -5.45
N GLN A 24 19.27 13.55 -6.13
CA GLN A 24 18.89 12.24 -5.62
C GLN A 24 19.72 11.82 -4.40
N LEU A 25 21.01 12.13 -4.37
CA LEU A 25 21.87 11.93 -3.20
C LEU A 25 21.39 12.79 -2.04
N HIS A 26 21.10 14.08 -2.26
CA HIS A 26 20.55 14.96 -1.23
C HIS A 26 19.22 14.46 -0.65
N ILE A 27 18.33 13.95 -1.49
CA ILE A 27 17.05 13.38 -1.03
C ILE A 27 17.29 12.13 -0.17
N TYR A 28 18.19 11.25 -0.59
CA TYR A 28 18.55 10.04 0.14
C TYR A 28 19.20 10.36 1.49
N ASP A 29 20.20 11.23 1.48
CA ASP A 29 20.90 11.65 2.70
C ASP A 29 19.95 12.35 3.66
N LYS A 30 19.10 13.25 3.15
CA LYS A 30 18.07 13.92 3.93
C LYS A 30 17.09 12.93 4.55
N PHE A 31 16.65 11.93 3.78
CA PHE A 31 15.76 10.88 4.29
C PHE A 31 16.42 10.13 5.44
N LEU A 32 17.66 9.67 5.29
CA LEU A 32 18.37 8.94 6.36
C LEU A 32 18.65 9.80 7.58
N LYS A 33 18.99 11.08 7.38
CA LYS A 33 19.35 12.01 8.46
C LYS A 33 18.16 12.51 9.24
N ASP A 34 17.03 12.81 8.57
CA ASP A 34 15.90 13.52 9.16
C ASP A 34 14.70 12.60 9.47
N THR A 35 14.71 11.36 8.97
CA THR A 35 13.61 10.42 9.22
C THR A 35 13.79 9.70 10.55
N ASN A 36 12.68 9.46 11.26
CA ASN A 36 12.73 8.62 12.44
C ASN A 36 12.62 7.12 12.08
N GLU A 37 12.98 6.27 13.03
CA GLU A 37 12.99 4.83 12.90
C GLU A 37 11.63 4.24 12.45
N ARG A 38 10.50 4.84 12.86
CA ARG A 38 9.16 4.37 12.50
C ARG A 38 8.90 4.40 10.99
N ARG A 39 9.49 5.38 10.28
CA ARG A 39 9.37 5.45 8.81
C ARG A 39 10.19 4.37 8.13
N LEU A 40 11.36 4.06 8.65
CA LEU A 40 12.17 2.91 8.21
C LEU A 40 11.44 1.59 8.50
N GLN A 41 10.86 1.44 9.69
CA GLN A 41 10.05 0.27 10.05
C GLN A 41 8.92 0.03 9.04
N LYS A 42 8.16 1.07 8.66
CA LYS A 42 7.10 0.94 7.64
C LYS A 42 7.62 0.47 6.27
N ILE A 43 8.83 0.84 5.88
CA ILE A 43 9.45 0.35 4.65
C ILE A 43 9.88 -1.11 4.81
N LEU A 44 10.58 -1.42 5.90
CA LEU A 44 11.09 -2.77 6.16
C LEU A 44 9.97 -3.79 6.36
N THR A 45 8.91 -3.44 7.08
CA THR A 45 7.74 -4.33 7.24
C THR A 45 7.04 -4.61 5.91
N ARG A 46 6.90 -3.59 5.04
CA ARG A 46 6.38 -3.81 3.68
C ARG A 46 7.28 -4.72 2.86
N TYR A 47 8.58 -4.60 3.00
CA TYR A 47 9.53 -5.52 2.35
C TYR A 47 9.36 -6.96 2.85
N GLU A 48 9.27 -7.16 4.19
CA GLU A 48 9.06 -8.50 4.76
C GLU A 48 7.73 -9.12 4.30
N LEU A 49 6.65 -8.34 4.28
CA LEU A 49 5.35 -8.77 3.77
C LEU A 49 5.40 -9.08 2.28
N PHE A 50 6.08 -8.24 1.48
CA PHE A 50 6.24 -8.46 0.05
C PHE A 50 6.98 -9.77 -0.25
N LYS A 51 8.06 -10.08 0.48
CA LYS A 51 8.79 -11.36 0.33
C LYS A 51 7.88 -12.57 0.51
N LYS A 52 6.92 -12.49 1.44
CA LYS A 52 5.98 -13.58 1.69
C LYS A 52 5.00 -13.80 0.54
N VAL A 53 4.60 -12.74 -0.16
CA VAL A 53 3.57 -12.80 -1.22
C VAL A 53 4.11 -12.71 -2.64
N MET A 54 5.39 -12.43 -2.84
CA MET A 54 5.95 -12.18 -4.18
C MET A 54 5.83 -13.36 -5.16
N ASN A 55 5.50 -14.54 -4.69
CA ASN A 55 5.23 -15.73 -5.51
C ASN A 55 3.76 -16.19 -5.40
N ILE A 56 2.89 -15.42 -4.75
CA ILE A 56 1.46 -15.69 -4.65
C ILE A 56 0.74 -14.93 -5.76
N PRO A 57 -0.07 -15.59 -6.59
CA PRO A 57 -0.85 -14.92 -7.64
C PRO A 57 -1.86 -13.95 -7.05
N GLY A 58 -1.92 -12.74 -7.60
CA GLY A 58 -2.92 -11.74 -7.22
C GLY A 58 -2.37 -10.33 -7.12
N ASP A 59 -3.26 -9.38 -6.92
CA ASP A 59 -2.97 -7.96 -6.81
C ASP A 59 -2.45 -7.60 -5.41
N ILE A 60 -1.73 -6.48 -5.31
CA ILE A 60 -1.44 -5.81 -4.04
C ILE A 60 -2.45 -4.69 -3.87
N CYS A 61 -3.32 -4.80 -2.87
CA CYS A 61 -4.36 -3.82 -2.57
C CYS A 61 -4.03 -3.05 -1.28
N GLU A 62 -4.09 -1.72 -1.32
CA GLU A 62 -3.93 -0.85 -0.16
C GLU A 62 -5.17 0.03 0.03
N CYS A 63 -5.80 -0.09 1.19
CA CYS A 63 -6.96 0.70 1.61
C CYS A 63 -6.48 1.73 2.63
N GLY A 64 -6.57 3.03 2.27
CA GLY A 64 -5.92 4.12 2.98
C GLY A 64 -4.57 4.45 2.36
N VAL A 65 -4.57 5.29 1.32
CA VAL A 65 -3.36 5.64 0.55
C VAL A 65 -2.68 6.90 1.08
N PHE A 66 -3.47 7.82 1.63
CA PHE A 66 -3.02 9.10 2.20
C PHE A 66 -2.09 9.87 1.26
N ARG A 67 -0.77 9.89 1.52
CA ARG A 67 0.25 10.58 0.71
C ARG A 67 0.92 9.68 -0.34
N GLY A 68 0.47 8.44 -0.47
CA GLY A 68 0.97 7.51 -1.47
C GLY A 68 2.22 6.73 -1.07
N SER A 69 2.77 6.93 0.13
CA SER A 69 4.04 6.28 0.52
C SER A 69 4.00 4.76 0.46
N GLY A 70 2.87 4.15 0.81
CA GLY A 70 2.66 2.71 0.70
C GLY A 70 2.66 2.26 -0.76
N ILE A 71 1.81 2.86 -1.58
CA ILE A 71 1.73 2.57 -3.02
C ILE A 71 3.12 2.71 -3.68
N PHE A 72 3.84 3.80 -3.39
CA PHE A 72 5.18 4.01 -3.94
C PHE A 72 6.17 2.93 -3.48
N THR A 73 6.04 2.44 -2.25
CA THR A 73 6.87 1.35 -1.74
C THR A 73 6.58 0.05 -2.49
N TRP A 74 5.30 -0.32 -2.67
CA TRP A 74 4.92 -1.52 -3.42
C TRP A 74 5.43 -1.47 -4.86
N VAL A 75 5.22 -0.36 -5.56
CA VAL A 75 5.72 -0.17 -6.93
C VAL A 75 7.23 -0.36 -7.01
N LYS A 76 8.00 0.22 -6.09
CA LYS A 76 9.46 0.08 -6.06
C LYS A 76 9.90 -1.35 -5.76
N LEU A 77 9.24 -2.05 -4.83
CA LEU A 77 9.52 -3.45 -4.53
C LEU A 77 9.23 -4.35 -5.73
N ILE A 78 8.10 -4.14 -6.42
CA ILE A 78 7.78 -4.88 -7.64
C ILE A 78 8.86 -4.65 -8.71
N LYS A 79 9.21 -3.40 -8.97
CA LYS A 79 10.25 -3.07 -9.97
C LYS A 79 11.61 -3.67 -9.63
N LEU A 80 11.96 -3.74 -8.35
CA LEU A 80 13.23 -4.27 -7.89
C LEU A 80 13.30 -5.81 -7.96
N PHE A 81 12.24 -6.48 -7.55
CA PHE A 81 12.26 -7.94 -7.35
C PHE A 81 11.50 -8.73 -8.41
N LYS A 82 10.55 -8.09 -9.11
CA LYS A 82 9.67 -8.73 -10.10
C LYS A 82 9.47 -7.83 -11.33
N PRO A 83 10.55 -7.34 -11.99
CA PRO A 83 10.45 -6.34 -13.07
C PRO A 83 9.63 -6.81 -14.28
N ASN A 84 9.52 -8.13 -14.49
CA ASN A 84 8.80 -8.75 -15.61
C ASN A 84 7.45 -9.35 -15.17
N ASN A 85 6.92 -8.97 -14.02
CA ASN A 85 5.68 -9.52 -13.49
C ASN A 85 4.54 -8.51 -13.63
N ASP A 86 3.34 -9.01 -13.89
CA ASP A 86 2.10 -8.25 -14.04
C ASP A 86 1.39 -7.97 -12.71
N PHE A 87 2.12 -7.87 -11.59
CA PHE A 87 1.53 -7.43 -10.33
C PHE A 87 0.83 -6.09 -10.53
N LYS A 88 -0.47 -6.08 -10.25
CA LYS A 88 -1.23 -4.84 -10.19
C LYS A 88 -1.19 -4.29 -8.76
N VAL A 89 -1.00 -2.98 -8.65
CA VAL A 89 -1.17 -2.26 -7.40
C VAL A 89 -2.51 -1.53 -7.43
N VAL A 90 -3.36 -1.80 -6.45
CA VAL A 90 -4.69 -1.20 -6.36
C VAL A 90 -4.79 -0.36 -5.09
N GLY A 91 -5.08 0.94 -5.25
CA GLY A 91 -5.23 1.87 -4.14
C GLY A 91 -6.67 2.33 -3.95
N PHE A 92 -7.12 2.37 -2.70
CA PHE A 92 -8.44 2.87 -2.31
C PHE A 92 -8.29 4.02 -1.31
N ASP A 93 -8.77 5.21 -1.66
CA ASP A 93 -8.77 6.39 -0.79
C ASP A 93 -9.76 7.44 -1.33
N PHE A 94 -9.96 8.51 -0.60
CA PHE A 94 -10.71 9.67 -1.11
C PHE A 94 -9.94 10.47 -2.16
N PHE A 95 -8.62 10.48 -2.17
CA PHE A 95 -7.76 11.17 -3.13
C PHE A 95 -8.13 12.64 -3.38
N ARG A 96 -8.45 13.40 -2.34
CA ARG A 96 -8.94 14.80 -2.41
C ARG A 96 -10.34 14.95 -3.04
N THR A 97 -11.07 13.86 -3.27
CA THR A 97 -12.48 14.00 -3.69
C THR A 97 -13.34 14.53 -2.54
N LYS A 98 -14.49 15.13 -2.88
CA LYS A 98 -15.47 15.54 -1.86
C LYS A 98 -15.86 14.33 -1.02
N LYS A 99 -15.69 14.48 0.30
CA LYS A 99 -16.17 13.47 1.25
C LYS A 99 -17.64 13.72 1.53
N ASP A 100 -18.46 12.70 1.32
CA ASP A 100 -19.82 12.69 1.86
C ASP A 100 -19.72 12.79 3.39
N LYS A 101 -20.82 13.21 4.05
CA LYS A 101 -20.89 13.19 5.50
C LYS A 101 -20.85 11.74 5.99
N LEU A 102 -19.63 11.26 6.28
CA LEU A 102 -19.43 9.89 6.75
C LEU A 102 -20.02 9.71 8.14
N LYS A 103 -20.72 8.61 8.32
CA LYS A 103 -21.17 8.16 9.64
C LYS A 103 -20.21 7.07 10.11
N PHE A 104 -19.76 7.18 11.35
CA PHE A 104 -18.89 6.22 12.00
C PHE A 104 -19.57 5.65 13.25
N LYS A 105 -19.36 4.38 13.50
CA LYS A 105 -19.84 3.68 14.72
C LYS A 105 -19.21 4.30 15.97
N TYR A 106 -17.92 4.60 15.91
CA TYR A 106 -17.19 5.17 17.05
C TYR A 106 -16.88 6.66 16.85
N LYS A 107 -17.01 7.45 17.93
CA LYS A 107 -16.67 8.89 17.90
C LYS A 107 -15.19 9.15 17.72
N SER A 108 -14.32 8.24 18.20
CA SER A 108 -12.87 8.28 17.99
C SER A 108 -12.52 8.25 16.50
N ASP A 109 -13.09 7.32 15.74
CA ASP A 109 -12.84 7.15 14.32
C ASP A 109 -13.14 8.43 13.52
N LYS A 110 -14.19 9.15 13.90
CA LYS A 110 -14.51 10.45 13.31
C LYS A 110 -13.43 11.50 13.55
N LYS A 111 -12.79 11.51 14.74
CA LYS A 111 -11.69 12.44 15.07
C LYS A 111 -10.44 12.13 14.27
N VAL A 112 -10.07 10.85 14.20
CA VAL A 112 -8.91 10.40 13.43
C VAL A 112 -9.08 10.74 11.95
N GLN A 113 -10.24 10.43 11.36
CA GLN A 113 -10.54 10.77 9.97
C GLN A 113 -10.49 12.29 9.70
N ALA A 114 -10.88 13.12 10.65
CA ALA A 114 -10.80 14.57 10.52
C ALA A 114 -9.34 15.06 10.49
N ALA A 115 -8.47 14.46 11.31
CA ALA A 115 -7.05 14.81 11.36
C ALA A 115 -6.30 14.46 10.05
N HIS A 116 -6.74 13.41 9.34
CA HIS A 116 -6.12 12.97 8.08
C HIS A 116 -6.66 13.69 6.82
N ASN A 117 -7.52 14.69 6.98
CA ASN A 117 -8.12 15.40 5.85
C ASN A 117 -7.13 16.30 5.10
N GLU A 118 -6.04 16.70 5.73
CA GLU A 118 -5.03 17.58 5.15
C GLU A 118 -3.84 16.80 4.59
N GLY A 119 -3.39 17.17 3.40
CA GLY A 119 -2.16 16.65 2.81
C GLY A 119 -2.25 15.32 2.08
N THR A 120 -3.46 14.83 1.74
CA THR A 120 -3.62 13.64 0.89
C THR A 120 -3.14 13.90 -0.55
N ILE A 121 -2.60 12.87 -1.21
CA ILE A 121 -2.23 12.92 -2.63
C ILE A 121 -3.49 12.85 -3.51
N SER A 122 -3.48 13.48 -4.69
CA SER A 122 -4.52 13.27 -5.70
C SER A 122 -4.22 12.02 -6.53
N GLN A 123 -5.26 11.42 -7.15
CA GLN A 123 -5.07 10.32 -8.10
C GLN A 123 -4.10 10.69 -9.22
N LYS A 124 -4.25 11.90 -9.77
CA LYS A 124 -3.41 12.39 -10.87
C LYS A 124 -1.94 12.44 -10.47
N GLU A 125 -1.61 13.09 -9.36
CA GLU A 125 -0.23 13.18 -8.86
C GLU A 125 0.39 11.80 -8.63
N LEU A 126 -0.36 10.86 -8.05
CA LEU A 126 0.12 9.51 -7.79
C LEU A 126 0.37 8.74 -9.10
N LEU A 127 -0.58 8.79 -10.03
CA LEU A 127 -0.46 8.12 -11.33
C LEU A 127 0.68 8.70 -12.16
N ASP A 128 0.82 10.03 -12.20
CA ASP A 128 1.89 10.70 -12.93
C ASP A 128 3.25 10.27 -12.39
N LYS A 129 3.40 10.18 -11.06
CA LYS A 129 4.64 9.71 -10.44
C LYS A 129 4.96 8.24 -10.76
N CYS A 130 3.96 7.37 -10.79
CA CYS A 130 4.15 5.98 -11.20
C CYS A 130 4.56 5.86 -12.68
N LYS A 131 3.97 6.69 -13.56
CA LYS A 131 4.34 6.76 -14.98
C LYS A 131 5.78 7.21 -15.18
N GLU A 132 6.26 8.21 -14.44
CA GLU A 132 7.68 8.62 -14.46
C GLU A 132 8.62 7.44 -14.19
N TRP A 133 8.18 6.45 -13.41
CA TRP A 133 8.94 5.23 -13.13
C TRP A 133 8.65 4.09 -14.11
N ASN A 134 7.93 4.36 -15.21
CA ASN A 134 7.46 3.33 -16.15
C ASN A 134 6.68 2.19 -15.50
N PHE A 135 5.84 2.53 -14.50
CA PHE A 135 4.93 1.59 -13.86
C PHE A 135 3.49 1.96 -14.19
N ASN A 136 2.87 1.17 -15.08
CA ASN A 136 1.52 1.42 -15.59
C ASN A 136 0.46 0.47 -15.00
N ASN A 137 0.89 -0.59 -14.30
CA ASN A 137 -0.03 -1.58 -13.75
C ASN A 137 -0.58 -1.16 -12.39
N ILE A 138 -1.24 -0.01 -12.35
CA ILE A 138 -1.84 0.62 -11.16
C ILE A 138 -3.28 1.02 -11.43
N LYS A 139 -4.16 0.76 -10.47
CA LYS A 139 -5.56 1.17 -10.50
C LYS A 139 -5.95 1.84 -9.19
N LEU A 140 -6.61 3.00 -9.27
CA LEU A 140 -7.00 3.77 -8.10
C LEU A 140 -8.51 3.96 -8.05
N TYR A 141 -9.09 3.68 -6.91
CA TYR A 141 -10.51 3.84 -6.64
C TYR A 141 -10.74 4.99 -5.66
N ALA A 142 -11.22 6.12 -6.17
CA ALA A 142 -11.48 7.30 -5.36
C ALA A 142 -12.86 7.26 -4.71
N GLY A 143 -12.92 7.46 -3.41
CA GLY A 143 -14.14 7.55 -2.62
C GLY A 143 -14.15 6.69 -1.37
N ASP A 144 -15.34 6.51 -0.81
CA ASP A 144 -15.56 5.70 0.37
C ASP A 144 -15.25 4.22 0.13
N VAL A 145 -14.32 3.65 0.88
CA VAL A 145 -13.89 2.24 0.76
C VAL A 145 -15.06 1.25 0.88
N ARG A 146 -16.13 1.60 1.61
CA ARG A 146 -17.35 0.78 1.72
C ARG A 146 -18.07 0.60 0.39
N LYS A 147 -17.88 1.54 -0.55
CA LYS A 147 -18.44 1.53 -1.92
C LYS A 147 -17.40 1.08 -2.93
N THR A 148 -16.19 1.65 -2.86
CA THR A 148 -15.15 1.46 -3.87
C THR A 148 -14.59 0.04 -3.88
N THR A 149 -14.51 -0.64 -2.74
CA THR A 149 -14.14 -2.07 -2.69
C THR A 149 -15.19 -2.98 -3.32
N LYS A 150 -16.48 -2.65 -3.20
CA LYS A 150 -17.55 -3.34 -3.95
C LYS A 150 -17.43 -3.12 -5.46
N GLN A 151 -17.04 -1.90 -5.87
CA GLN A 151 -16.85 -1.58 -7.27
C GLN A 151 -15.67 -2.37 -7.85
N TYR A 152 -14.54 -2.45 -7.13
CA TYR A 152 -13.40 -3.28 -7.53
C TYR A 152 -13.81 -4.75 -7.80
N VAL A 153 -14.60 -5.34 -6.90
CA VAL A 153 -15.07 -6.74 -7.07
C VAL A 153 -15.90 -6.93 -8.35
N LYS A 154 -16.64 -5.90 -8.78
CA LYS A 154 -17.42 -5.93 -10.01
C LYS A 154 -16.55 -5.69 -11.25
N ASP A 155 -15.66 -4.69 -11.19
CA ASP A 155 -14.84 -4.28 -12.32
C ASP A 155 -13.78 -5.33 -12.68
N ASP A 156 -13.17 -5.95 -11.68
CA ASP A 156 -12.08 -6.91 -11.81
C ASP A 156 -12.58 -8.34 -11.48
N PHE A 157 -13.59 -8.79 -12.23
CA PHE A 157 -14.08 -10.17 -12.10
C PHE A 157 -12.95 -11.16 -12.37
N GLY A 158 -12.80 -12.14 -11.47
CA GLY A 158 -11.72 -13.14 -11.59
C GLY A 158 -10.40 -12.73 -10.94
N SER A 159 -10.18 -11.44 -10.61
CA SER A 159 -8.99 -11.01 -9.87
C SER A 159 -8.88 -11.72 -8.52
N ARG A 160 -7.65 -11.84 -8.04
CA ARG A 160 -7.30 -12.30 -6.69
C ARG A 160 -6.39 -11.28 -6.05
N ILE A 161 -6.31 -11.34 -4.73
CA ILE A 161 -5.48 -10.44 -3.92
C ILE A 161 -4.43 -11.27 -3.21
N ALA A 162 -3.16 -11.00 -3.49
CA ALA A 162 -2.04 -11.61 -2.80
C ALA A 162 -1.73 -10.89 -1.47
N LEU A 163 -1.88 -9.55 -1.45
CA LEU A 163 -1.68 -8.73 -0.26
C LEU A 163 -2.77 -7.68 -0.16
N LEU A 164 -3.47 -7.65 0.97
CA LEU A 164 -4.46 -6.65 1.32
C LEU A 164 -3.99 -5.88 2.55
N TYR A 165 -3.65 -4.60 2.39
CA TYR A 165 -3.20 -3.72 3.46
C TYR A 165 -4.35 -2.80 3.87
N LEU A 166 -4.75 -2.85 5.15
CA LEU A 166 -5.79 -2.02 5.73
C LEU A 166 -5.14 -0.93 6.59
N ASP A 167 -5.39 0.33 6.24
CA ASP A 167 -4.87 1.54 6.91
C ASP A 167 -5.95 2.64 6.78
N VAL A 168 -7.16 2.36 7.30
CA VAL A 168 -8.32 3.25 7.18
C VAL A 168 -8.77 3.84 8.50
N ASP A 169 -8.11 3.48 9.60
CA ASP A 169 -8.25 4.06 10.93
C ASP A 169 -9.66 4.00 11.52
N ASN A 170 -10.53 3.12 11.04
CA ASN A 170 -11.90 3.07 11.54
C ASN A 170 -12.57 1.71 11.39
N TYR A 171 -13.54 1.45 12.26
CA TYR A 171 -14.32 0.22 12.30
C TYR A 171 -15.11 -0.03 11.00
N ASP A 172 -15.89 0.98 10.55
CA ASP A 172 -16.84 0.79 9.45
C ASP A 172 -16.15 0.49 8.12
N GLY A 173 -15.03 1.16 7.87
CA GLY A 173 -14.18 0.94 6.69
C GLY A 173 -13.53 -0.44 6.73
N THR A 174 -12.87 -0.77 7.84
CA THR A 174 -12.20 -2.06 8.03
C THR A 174 -13.14 -3.23 7.86
N LEU A 175 -14.31 -3.19 8.53
CA LEU A 175 -15.31 -4.24 8.42
C LEU A 175 -15.85 -4.40 6.99
N ALA A 176 -16.08 -3.28 6.30
CA ALA A 176 -16.58 -3.30 4.92
C ALA A 176 -15.52 -3.85 3.94
N ILE A 177 -14.26 -3.47 4.10
CA ILE A 177 -13.15 -4.01 3.30
C ILE A 177 -13.07 -5.52 3.47
N LEU A 178 -13.05 -6.01 4.71
CA LEU A 178 -13.02 -7.45 4.99
C LEU A 178 -14.22 -8.18 4.38
N LYS A 179 -15.44 -7.67 4.57
CA LYS A 179 -16.66 -8.26 3.97
C LYS A 179 -16.63 -8.31 2.44
N ASN A 180 -16.05 -7.31 1.80
CA ASN A 180 -16.04 -7.21 0.34
C ASN A 180 -14.87 -7.96 -0.31
N LEU A 181 -13.68 -7.96 0.31
CA LEU A 181 -12.44 -8.42 -0.31
C LEU A 181 -11.90 -9.74 0.22
N TYR A 182 -12.32 -10.21 1.40
CA TYR A 182 -11.80 -11.46 1.98
C TYR A 182 -11.89 -12.65 1.02
N ASN A 183 -13.02 -12.83 0.34
CA ASN A 183 -13.23 -13.93 -0.61
C ASN A 183 -12.44 -13.78 -1.93
N LYS A 184 -11.74 -12.64 -2.11
CA LYS A 184 -10.83 -12.40 -3.22
C LYS A 184 -9.38 -12.73 -2.88
N MET A 185 -9.09 -13.02 -1.61
CA MET A 185 -7.74 -13.37 -1.19
C MET A 185 -7.29 -14.68 -1.84
N SER A 186 -6.05 -14.70 -2.30
CA SER A 186 -5.38 -15.93 -2.73
C SER A 186 -4.99 -16.76 -1.52
N LYS A 187 -4.96 -18.09 -1.66
CA LYS A 187 -4.34 -18.97 -0.66
C LYS A 187 -2.86 -18.62 -0.53
N GLY A 188 -2.36 -18.54 0.69
CA GLY A 188 -1.03 -18.04 1.02
C GLY A 188 -0.90 -16.52 0.97
N GLY A 189 -1.95 -15.80 0.57
CA GLY A 189 -1.98 -14.33 0.62
C GLY A 189 -2.02 -13.80 2.05
N ILE A 190 -1.85 -12.49 2.20
CA ILE A 190 -1.73 -11.83 3.51
C ILE A 190 -2.72 -10.69 3.63
N ILE A 191 -3.41 -10.61 4.77
CA ILE A 191 -4.15 -9.42 5.19
C ILE A 191 -3.37 -8.74 6.31
N VAL A 192 -3.12 -7.44 6.16
CA VAL A 192 -2.35 -6.60 7.07
C VAL A 192 -3.25 -5.58 7.73
N PHE A 193 -3.09 -5.40 9.03
CA PHE A 193 -3.82 -4.45 9.86
C PHE A 193 -2.83 -3.42 10.42
N ASP A 194 -3.01 -2.14 10.08
CA ASP A 194 -2.05 -1.11 10.49
C ASP A 194 -2.19 -0.76 11.97
N GLU A 195 -3.41 -0.74 12.51
CA GLU A 195 -3.73 -0.33 13.89
C GLU A 195 -4.43 -1.38 14.75
N TYR A 196 -4.35 -2.67 14.43
CA TYR A 196 -4.92 -3.70 15.31
C TYR A 196 -4.27 -3.62 16.71
N ALA A 197 -5.08 -3.69 17.76
CA ALA A 197 -4.70 -3.48 19.15
C ALA A 197 -4.19 -2.05 19.46
N PHE A 198 -4.39 -1.08 18.56
CA PHE A 198 -4.01 0.30 18.80
C PHE A 198 -5.19 1.07 19.44
N LYS A 199 -4.94 1.70 20.58
CA LYS A 199 -5.96 2.40 21.34
C LYS A 199 -6.56 3.58 20.57
N GLY A 200 -7.88 3.64 20.49
CA GLY A 200 -8.60 4.77 19.90
C GLY A 200 -9.01 4.58 18.43
N HIS A 201 -8.69 3.44 17.82
CA HIS A 201 -9.12 3.05 16.49
C HIS A 201 -10.09 1.88 16.57
N GLY A 202 -11.15 1.90 15.79
CA GLY A 202 -12.14 0.82 15.75
C GLY A 202 -11.75 -0.38 14.88
N GLU A 203 -10.48 -0.46 14.46
CA GLU A 203 -10.00 -1.54 13.60
C GLU A 203 -10.03 -2.89 14.29
N SER A 204 -9.58 -2.98 15.55
CA SER A 204 -9.56 -4.23 16.33
C SER A 204 -10.95 -4.86 16.40
N GLU A 205 -11.96 -4.07 16.79
CA GLU A 205 -13.33 -4.54 16.91
C GLU A 205 -13.91 -5.00 15.58
N ALA A 206 -13.52 -4.37 14.48
CA ALA A 206 -13.94 -4.79 13.13
C ALA A 206 -13.30 -6.13 12.72
N VAL A 207 -12.02 -6.30 13.02
CA VAL A 207 -11.27 -7.54 12.76
C VAL A 207 -11.85 -8.68 13.60
N ASP A 208 -12.00 -8.47 14.91
CA ASP A 208 -12.51 -9.47 15.84
C ASP A 208 -13.95 -9.87 15.49
N GLU A 209 -14.81 -8.91 15.13
CA GLU A 209 -16.16 -9.20 14.66
C GLU A 209 -16.17 -10.03 13.37
N PHE A 210 -15.34 -9.68 12.40
CA PHE A 210 -15.32 -10.38 11.12
C PHE A 210 -14.78 -11.81 11.25
N PHE A 211 -13.79 -12.02 12.10
CA PHE A 211 -13.13 -13.31 12.28
C PHE A 211 -13.64 -14.15 13.44
N LYS A 212 -14.68 -13.72 14.17
CA LYS A 212 -15.20 -14.41 15.37
C LYS A 212 -15.44 -15.91 15.20
N ASP A 213 -15.88 -16.32 14.01
CA ASP A 213 -16.20 -17.73 13.69
C ASP A 213 -15.14 -18.39 12.80
N LYS A 214 -13.97 -17.75 12.63
CA LYS A 214 -12.88 -18.22 11.77
C LYS A 214 -11.61 -18.44 12.59
N LYS A 215 -10.95 -19.57 12.38
CA LYS A 215 -9.63 -19.81 12.99
C LYS A 215 -8.58 -19.00 12.22
N ILE A 216 -8.10 -17.93 12.82
CA ILE A 216 -6.98 -17.15 12.33
C ILE A 216 -5.85 -17.14 13.35
N LYS A 217 -4.63 -16.90 12.88
CA LYS A 217 -3.47 -16.65 13.71
C LYS A 217 -2.94 -15.25 13.39
N LEU A 218 -3.15 -14.33 14.32
CA LEU A 218 -2.53 -13.01 14.25
C LEU A 218 -1.03 -13.14 14.48
N GLN A 219 -0.27 -12.48 13.64
CA GLN A 219 1.19 -12.37 13.68
C GLN A 219 1.58 -10.90 13.70
N SER A 220 2.76 -10.58 14.19
CA SER A 220 3.29 -9.21 14.23
C SER A 220 4.80 -9.20 14.03
N PHE A 221 5.34 -8.04 13.74
CA PHE A 221 6.78 -7.81 13.75
C PHE A 221 7.18 -7.19 15.10
N SER A 222 7.87 -7.96 15.95
CA SER A 222 8.22 -7.54 17.33
C SER A 222 9.06 -6.24 17.41
N TRP A 223 9.68 -5.87 16.30
CA TRP A 223 10.54 -4.69 16.18
C TRP A 223 9.86 -3.49 15.51
N ALA A 224 8.62 -3.62 15.05
CA ALA A 224 7.91 -2.56 14.35
C ALA A 224 6.67 -2.09 15.13
N ASN A 225 6.42 -0.78 15.08
CA ASN A 225 5.22 -0.18 15.68
C ASN A 225 3.99 -0.25 14.77
N SER A 226 4.20 -0.37 13.46
CA SER A 226 3.16 -0.48 12.44
C SER A 226 3.76 -1.13 11.17
N PRO A 227 3.00 -2.04 10.49
CA PRO A 227 1.67 -2.53 10.91
C PRO A 227 1.74 -3.32 12.21
N THR A 228 0.64 -3.28 12.95
CA THR A 228 0.58 -3.92 14.27
C THR A 228 0.28 -5.41 14.19
N ALA A 229 -0.43 -5.86 13.15
CA ALA A 229 -0.74 -7.28 12.95
C ALA A 229 -0.91 -7.64 11.47
N TYR A 230 -0.80 -8.94 11.18
CA TYR A 230 -1.18 -9.54 9.90
C TYR A 230 -1.64 -10.98 10.09
N ILE A 231 -2.36 -11.51 9.09
CA ILE A 231 -2.73 -12.92 8.99
C ILE A 231 -2.35 -13.48 7.63
N GLU A 232 -2.04 -14.78 7.58
CA GLU A 232 -1.86 -15.53 6.34
C GLU A 232 -3.14 -16.31 6.02
N ILE A 233 -3.55 -16.35 4.76
CA ILE A 233 -4.75 -17.02 4.28
C ILE A 233 -4.41 -18.48 3.95
N ASN A 234 -5.06 -19.41 4.62
CA ASN A 234 -4.89 -20.87 4.42
C ASN A 234 -5.67 -21.39 3.21
#